data_87db6ab1a7b105c9cf67c4e2e51c5b69
#
_entry.id   87db6ab1a7b105c9cf67c4e2e51c5b69
#
_cell.length_a   1.000
_cell.length_b   1.000
_cell.length_c   1.000
_cell.angle_alpha   90.00
_cell.angle_beta   90.00
_cell.angle_gamma   90.00
#
_symmetry.space_group_name_H-M   'P 1'
#
loop_
_entity.id
_entity.type
_entity.pdbx_description
1 polymer ?
#
loop_
_entity_poly.entity_id
_entity_poly.type
_entity_poly.pdbx_seq_one_letter_code
_entity_poly.pdbx_strand_id
1 'polypeptide(L)'
;MTPVPTATTLPELLRVTAAGTPDAPALVAGDTRWTYAELSAQADLAADVLAGLGVGPGDTVALLAPNTASWVPIAVGAMTLGARIDAFNTWVKAYDLQHLLASSAASVLVLADRVRGSDLLGELESLLPELTGSADGSWDSDRFPALRHVVVLGDRVSAGATSWTALAATATPTTREPAARAEDPAFVLYTSGSTSRPKAVPLCHRDLVLNGFHIGERMGVTAADRVWFGSPLFWSFGCANALMNALSHGACFVLQEQFTPQDAAGLMAAEQVTVAYLLPSMVDALVGAVAPQVRAVESLRTGATIGRPEEVRRAVVDLGITGMCNVYGATETYGNCCVTDHRTPLEVRVTTQGRPLPGVEVRVVGADGEVLSAGEPGEMQVRGRVTPGYLGDDDATAAAFTSDGWYRTGDRMVVDDEGVVSFVGRTTDMIKTSGINVSPAEVESFLASHPDVVEVTVLGAPHPSRDEVVVAFVVSRSGYLTAADLIAWSRDRVAGYKVPWVAAVVDELPRTGTGKLARRTLQQDAADLVTARLEETA
;
A
#
# COMPACT_ATOMS: atom_id res chain seq x y z
N MET A 1 16.88 -24.66 0.50
CA MET A 1 15.87 -23.87 1.23
C MET A 1 16.61 -22.97 2.19
N THR A 2 16.32 -21.69 2.15
CA THR A 2 16.86 -20.73 3.09
C THR A 2 16.31 -21.05 4.50
N PRO A 3 17.13 -21.02 5.56
CA PRO A 3 16.61 -21.25 6.90
C PRO A 3 15.63 -20.13 7.29
N VAL A 4 14.57 -20.50 8.02
CA VAL A 4 13.62 -19.51 8.55
C VAL A 4 14.38 -18.52 9.43
N PRO A 5 14.20 -17.20 9.27
CA PRO A 5 14.87 -16.20 10.10
C PRO A 5 14.57 -16.41 11.59
N THR A 6 15.61 -16.34 12.42
CA THR A 6 15.46 -16.33 13.88
C THR A 6 15.18 -14.93 14.41
N ALA A 7 15.51 -13.90 13.64
CA ALA A 7 15.18 -12.52 13.94
C ALA A 7 13.67 -12.33 13.99
N THR A 8 13.20 -11.67 15.03
CA THR A 8 11.76 -11.44 15.28
C THR A 8 11.33 -10.01 15.00
N THR A 9 12.29 -9.11 14.79
CA THR A 9 12.02 -7.72 14.45
C THR A 9 12.78 -7.30 13.18
N LEU A 10 12.29 -6.29 12.49
CA LEU A 10 12.94 -5.78 11.27
C LEU A 10 14.34 -5.19 11.54
N PRO A 11 14.57 -4.40 12.62
CA PRO A 11 15.94 -3.97 12.97
C PRO A 11 16.89 -5.14 13.27
N GLU A 12 16.43 -6.16 14.01
CA GLU A 12 17.21 -7.36 14.28
C GLU A 12 17.55 -8.11 12.98
N LEU A 13 16.59 -8.27 12.08
CA LEU A 13 16.78 -8.92 10.78
C LEU A 13 17.88 -8.22 9.96
N LEU A 14 17.80 -6.88 9.83
CA LEU A 14 18.82 -6.12 9.11
C LEU A 14 20.21 -6.28 9.75
N ARG A 15 20.29 -6.20 11.07
CA ARG A 15 21.56 -6.33 11.81
C ARG A 15 22.19 -7.71 11.64
N VAL A 16 21.40 -8.78 11.78
CA VAL A 16 21.87 -10.16 11.61
C VAL A 16 22.37 -10.38 10.18
N THR A 17 21.63 -9.89 9.18
CA THR A 17 22.04 -9.99 7.78
C THR A 17 23.33 -9.19 7.50
N ALA A 18 23.41 -7.96 8.00
CA ALA A 18 24.60 -7.11 7.85
C ALA A 18 25.84 -7.72 8.52
N ALA A 19 25.67 -8.36 9.67
CA ALA A 19 26.78 -9.05 10.35
C ALA A 19 27.23 -10.31 9.58
N GLY A 20 26.29 -11.03 8.97
CA GLY A 20 26.58 -12.26 8.21
C GLY A 20 27.15 -12.01 6.81
N THR A 21 26.70 -10.96 6.14
CA THR A 21 27.07 -10.64 4.74
C THR A 21 27.26 -9.12 4.55
N PRO A 22 28.25 -8.49 5.22
CA PRO A 22 28.39 -7.03 5.26
C PRO A 22 28.57 -6.40 3.88
N ASP A 23 29.31 -7.04 3.00
CA ASP A 23 29.66 -6.52 1.68
C ASP A 23 28.63 -6.88 0.58
N ALA A 24 27.60 -7.69 0.92
CA ALA A 24 26.58 -8.05 -0.05
C ALA A 24 25.71 -6.81 -0.39
N PRO A 25 25.30 -6.65 -1.69
CA PRO A 25 24.40 -5.58 -2.09
C PRO A 25 23.07 -5.68 -1.33
N ALA A 26 22.62 -4.59 -0.72
CA ALA A 26 21.36 -4.54 0.04
C ALA A 26 20.31 -3.66 -0.61
N LEU A 27 20.67 -2.46 -1.06
CA LEU A 27 19.74 -1.48 -1.62
C LEU A 27 20.34 -0.77 -2.83
N VAL A 28 19.53 -0.67 -3.88
CA VAL A 28 19.75 0.20 -5.04
C VAL A 28 18.55 1.13 -5.14
N ALA A 29 18.79 2.45 -5.17
CA ALA A 29 17.75 3.45 -5.36
C ALA A 29 18.34 4.71 -6.01
N GLY A 30 17.92 5.03 -7.25
CA GLY A 30 18.56 6.08 -8.06
C GLY A 30 20.05 5.80 -8.24
N ASP A 31 20.90 6.77 -7.88
CA ASP A 31 22.37 6.64 -7.92
C ASP A 31 22.95 5.95 -6.67
N THR A 32 22.13 5.71 -5.65
CA THR A 32 22.56 5.09 -4.40
C THR A 32 22.71 3.59 -4.57
N ARG A 33 23.82 3.07 -4.06
CA ARG A 33 24.14 1.64 -3.97
C ARG A 33 24.71 1.37 -2.59
N TRP A 34 23.98 0.67 -1.73
CA TRP A 34 24.42 0.30 -0.40
C TRP A 34 24.57 -1.20 -0.25
N THR A 35 25.64 -1.59 0.41
CA THR A 35 25.82 -2.92 0.99
C THR A 35 24.96 -3.07 2.25
N TYR A 36 24.84 -4.28 2.78
CA TYR A 36 24.14 -4.51 4.04
C TYR A 36 24.79 -3.78 5.21
N ALA A 37 26.12 -3.67 5.25
CA ALA A 37 26.82 -2.89 6.27
C ALA A 37 26.48 -1.39 6.16
N GLU A 38 26.48 -0.83 4.95
CA GLU A 38 26.13 0.57 4.72
C GLU A 38 24.65 0.85 5.02
N LEU A 39 23.74 -0.03 4.61
CA LEU A 39 22.31 0.11 4.93
C LEU A 39 22.07 0.08 6.44
N SER A 40 22.76 -0.81 7.17
CA SER A 40 22.70 -0.86 8.64
C SER A 40 23.23 0.43 9.27
N ALA A 41 24.35 0.96 8.78
CA ALA A 41 24.91 2.22 9.26
C ALA A 41 23.98 3.41 9.00
N GLN A 42 23.29 3.44 7.86
CA GLN A 42 22.28 4.47 7.55
C GLN A 42 21.05 4.34 8.48
N ALA A 43 20.66 3.12 8.85
CA ALA A 43 19.59 2.91 9.82
C ALA A 43 20.00 3.36 11.25
N ASP A 44 21.24 3.11 11.66
CA ASP A 44 21.79 3.61 12.93
C ASP A 44 21.83 5.15 12.93
N LEU A 45 22.26 5.79 11.85
CA LEU A 45 22.21 7.24 11.68
C LEU A 45 20.79 7.79 11.79
N ALA A 46 19.83 7.14 11.13
CA ALA A 46 18.43 7.53 11.19
C ALA A 46 17.86 7.39 12.61
N ALA A 47 18.25 6.34 13.35
CA ALA A 47 17.88 6.18 14.75
C ALA A 47 18.44 7.32 15.63
N ASP A 48 19.70 7.73 15.43
CA ASP A 48 20.27 8.84 16.19
C ASP A 48 19.62 10.19 15.87
N VAL A 49 19.29 10.46 14.59
CA VAL A 49 18.52 11.65 14.20
C VAL A 49 17.17 11.68 14.90
N LEU A 50 16.41 10.59 14.84
CA LEU A 50 15.09 10.49 15.45
C LEU A 50 15.14 10.53 16.98
N ALA A 51 16.16 9.89 17.60
CA ALA A 51 16.39 9.97 19.05
C ALA A 51 16.68 11.42 19.49
N GLY A 52 17.44 12.18 18.68
CA GLY A 52 17.68 13.61 18.90
C GLY A 52 16.41 14.46 18.90
N LEU A 53 15.36 14.00 18.23
CA LEU A 53 14.01 14.59 18.21
C LEU A 53 13.12 14.02 19.35
N GLY A 54 13.66 13.19 20.24
CA GLY A 54 12.93 12.62 21.37
C GLY A 54 12.05 11.41 21.02
N VAL A 55 12.27 10.77 19.87
CA VAL A 55 11.57 9.53 19.51
C VAL A 55 12.06 8.39 20.36
N GLY A 56 11.15 7.61 20.91
CA GLY A 56 11.40 6.45 21.76
C GLY A 56 10.30 5.37 21.66
N PRO A 57 10.35 4.36 22.56
CA PRO A 57 9.40 3.26 22.54
C PRO A 57 7.95 3.74 22.65
N GLY A 58 7.09 3.23 21.74
CA GLY A 58 5.67 3.56 21.69
C GLY A 58 5.33 4.85 20.91
N ASP A 59 6.33 5.63 20.50
CA ASP A 59 6.10 6.79 19.63
C ASP A 59 5.70 6.36 18.21
N THR A 60 5.12 7.31 17.49
CA THR A 60 4.77 7.15 16.07
C THR A 60 5.55 8.15 15.22
N VAL A 61 6.22 7.65 14.20
CA VAL A 61 6.84 8.45 13.14
C VAL A 61 5.99 8.29 11.87
N ALA A 62 5.35 9.37 11.43
CA ALA A 62 4.68 9.38 10.13
C ALA A 62 5.71 9.59 9.01
N LEU A 63 5.66 8.76 7.97
CA LEU A 63 6.55 8.83 6.82
C LEU A 63 5.76 9.08 5.54
N LEU A 64 5.87 10.30 5.00
CA LEU A 64 5.24 10.76 3.78
C LEU A 64 6.31 10.98 2.69
N ALA A 65 6.85 9.90 2.17
CA ALA A 65 7.99 9.94 1.24
C ALA A 65 7.81 8.96 0.07
N PRO A 66 8.35 9.29 -1.12
CA PRO A 66 8.40 8.36 -2.25
C PRO A 66 9.46 7.27 -2.03
N ASN A 67 9.61 6.39 -3.00
CA ASN A 67 10.57 5.29 -2.99
C ASN A 67 12.02 5.80 -3.14
N THR A 68 12.54 6.49 -2.13
CA THR A 68 13.93 6.97 -2.10
C THR A 68 14.82 6.07 -1.24
N ALA A 69 16.13 6.22 -1.39
CA ALA A 69 17.11 5.46 -0.61
C ALA A 69 16.92 5.64 0.91
N SER A 70 16.50 6.84 1.36
CA SER A 70 16.31 7.17 2.78
C SER A 70 15.08 6.51 3.43
N TRP A 71 14.11 6.03 2.62
CA TRP A 71 12.86 5.46 3.15
C TRP A 71 13.11 4.27 4.09
N VAL A 72 13.94 3.31 3.66
CA VAL A 72 14.22 2.09 4.44
C VAL A 72 15.02 2.40 5.72
N PRO A 73 16.13 3.17 5.68
CA PRO A 73 16.85 3.54 6.89
C PRO A 73 16.02 4.31 7.90
N ILE A 74 15.18 5.25 7.47
CA ILE A 74 14.29 6.02 8.37
C ILE A 74 13.30 5.07 9.06
N ALA A 75 12.70 4.15 8.31
CA ALA A 75 11.77 3.19 8.87
C ALA A 75 12.46 2.27 9.90
N VAL A 76 13.60 1.68 9.55
CA VAL A 76 14.35 0.79 10.44
C VAL A 76 14.89 1.56 11.64
N GLY A 77 15.37 2.79 11.45
CA GLY A 77 15.87 3.65 12.52
C GLY A 77 14.80 3.96 13.58
N ALA A 78 13.57 4.33 13.14
CA ALA A 78 12.45 4.52 14.06
C ALA A 78 12.12 3.23 14.83
N MET A 79 12.07 2.09 14.13
CA MET A 79 11.81 0.79 14.74
C MET A 79 12.93 0.36 15.70
N THR A 80 14.18 0.75 15.44
CA THR A 80 15.29 0.50 16.37
C THR A 80 15.06 1.18 17.71
N LEU A 81 14.40 2.34 17.72
CA LEU A 81 14.01 3.06 18.93
C LEU A 81 12.72 2.51 19.59
N GLY A 82 12.08 1.50 19.02
CA GLY A 82 10.80 0.97 19.48
C GLY A 82 9.60 1.81 19.06
N ALA A 83 9.77 2.74 18.12
CA ALA A 83 8.70 3.49 17.50
C ALA A 83 8.14 2.75 16.27
N ARG A 84 6.88 2.98 15.94
CA ARG A 84 6.27 2.47 14.71
C ARG A 84 6.34 3.51 13.58
N ILE A 85 6.22 3.03 12.35
CA ILE A 85 6.06 3.85 11.15
C ILE A 85 4.61 3.84 10.69
N ASP A 86 4.01 5.02 10.63
CA ASP A 86 2.74 5.23 9.93
C ASP A 86 3.08 5.68 8.50
N ALA A 87 2.97 4.76 7.53
CA ALA A 87 3.35 5.01 6.15
C ALA A 87 2.22 5.70 5.38
N PHE A 88 2.41 6.98 5.08
CA PHE A 88 1.40 7.82 4.43
C PHE A 88 1.53 7.78 2.91
N ASN A 89 0.38 7.76 2.25
CA ASN A 89 0.27 7.80 0.80
C ASN A 89 0.70 9.18 0.26
N THR A 90 1.70 9.22 -0.63
CA THR A 90 2.23 10.46 -1.24
C THR A 90 1.29 11.11 -2.28
N TRP A 91 0.13 10.53 -2.54
CA TRP A 91 -0.89 11.11 -3.44
C TRP A 91 -1.95 11.91 -2.69
N VAL A 92 -1.79 12.05 -1.36
CA VAL A 92 -2.70 12.80 -0.51
C VAL A 92 -2.74 14.29 -0.85
N LYS A 93 -3.88 14.89 -0.57
CA LYS A 93 -4.09 16.33 -0.50
C LYS A 93 -4.35 16.73 0.95
N ALA A 94 -4.46 18.04 1.22
CA ALA A 94 -4.70 18.55 2.57
C ALA A 94 -5.87 17.83 3.27
N TYR A 95 -6.96 17.55 2.57
CA TYR A 95 -8.11 16.83 3.13
C TYR A 95 -7.73 15.42 3.63
N ASP A 96 -7.01 14.64 2.83
CA ASP A 96 -6.57 13.29 3.22
C ASP A 96 -5.52 13.37 4.34
N LEU A 97 -4.54 14.27 4.19
CA LEU A 97 -3.43 14.44 5.14
C LEU A 97 -3.92 14.82 6.53
N GLN A 98 -4.96 15.67 6.62
CA GLN A 98 -5.60 16.01 7.88
C GLN A 98 -6.10 14.78 8.63
N HIS A 99 -6.77 13.86 7.93
CA HIS A 99 -7.32 12.65 8.55
C HIS A 99 -6.20 11.70 8.99
N LEU A 100 -5.14 11.55 8.18
CA LEU A 100 -4.00 10.71 8.51
C LEU A 100 -3.25 11.23 9.74
N LEU A 101 -2.96 12.52 9.81
CA LEU A 101 -2.28 13.14 10.96
C LEU A 101 -3.11 13.04 12.25
N ALA A 102 -4.42 13.24 12.15
CA ALA A 102 -5.30 13.14 13.32
C ALA A 102 -5.40 11.71 13.86
N SER A 103 -5.42 10.70 12.96
CA SER A 103 -5.56 9.29 13.36
C SER A 103 -4.25 8.66 13.80
N SER A 104 -3.11 9.08 13.23
CA SER A 104 -1.79 8.53 13.56
C SER A 104 -1.29 8.94 14.94
N ALA A 105 -1.69 10.12 15.41
CA ALA A 105 -1.10 10.79 16.57
C ALA A 105 0.44 10.81 16.52
N ALA A 106 1.01 10.99 15.33
CA ALA A 106 2.46 10.98 15.12
C ALA A 106 3.14 12.12 15.87
N SER A 107 4.26 11.83 16.55
CA SER A 107 5.09 12.82 17.22
C SER A 107 6.08 13.51 16.27
N VAL A 108 6.47 12.79 15.21
CA VAL A 108 7.34 13.28 14.14
C VAL A 108 6.72 12.96 12.78
N LEU A 109 6.66 13.96 11.90
CA LEU A 109 6.35 13.77 10.49
C LEU A 109 7.61 13.95 9.66
N VAL A 110 8.05 12.90 8.98
CA VAL A 110 9.10 12.97 7.96
C VAL A 110 8.44 12.99 6.60
N LEU A 111 8.65 14.06 5.82
CA LEU A 111 7.99 14.19 4.51
C LEU A 111 8.95 14.67 3.42
N ALA A 112 8.69 14.25 2.17
CA ALA A 112 9.29 14.89 1.01
C ALA A 112 8.61 16.25 0.76
N ASP A 113 9.37 17.28 0.38
CA ASP A 113 8.80 18.57 0.02
C ASP A 113 7.89 18.48 -1.20
N ARG A 114 8.28 17.67 -2.21
CA ARG A 114 7.53 17.44 -3.45
C ARG A 114 7.62 16.00 -3.93
N VAL A 115 6.54 15.52 -4.55
CA VAL A 115 6.49 14.21 -5.24
C VAL A 115 5.69 14.35 -6.53
N ARG A 116 6.28 14.03 -7.69
CA ARG A 116 5.61 14.08 -9.00
C ARG A 116 4.89 15.41 -9.32
N GLY A 117 5.47 16.52 -8.90
CA GLY A 117 4.84 17.84 -9.08
C GLY A 117 3.80 18.20 -8.01
N SER A 118 3.40 17.28 -7.13
CA SER A 118 2.59 17.59 -5.94
C SER A 118 3.47 18.22 -4.88
N ASP A 119 3.05 19.37 -4.35
CA ASP A 119 3.70 20.11 -3.29
C ASP A 119 3.20 19.61 -1.92
N LEU A 120 3.81 18.53 -1.39
CA LEU A 120 3.38 17.93 -0.13
C LEU A 120 3.62 18.83 1.07
N LEU A 121 4.71 19.60 1.05
CA LEU A 121 4.98 20.56 2.12
C LEU A 121 3.96 21.72 2.08
N GLY A 122 3.55 22.18 0.89
CA GLY A 122 2.49 23.18 0.75
C GLY A 122 1.12 22.68 1.21
N GLU A 123 0.78 21.41 0.96
CA GLU A 123 -0.44 20.80 1.52
C GLU A 123 -0.39 20.79 3.05
N LEU A 124 0.76 20.47 3.66
CA LEU A 124 0.94 20.52 5.11
C LEU A 124 0.87 21.95 5.65
N GLU A 125 1.54 22.93 5.01
CA GLU A 125 1.52 24.34 5.40
C GLU A 125 0.10 24.91 5.41
N SER A 126 -0.76 24.46 4.49
CA SER A 126 -2.17 24.85 4.46
C SER A 126 -2.98 24.34 5.66
N LEU A 127 -2.55 23.22 6.25
CA LEU A 127 -3.15 22.62 7.45
C LEU A 127 -2.57 23.17 8.76
N LEU A 128 -1.30 23.56 8.72
CA LEU A 128 -0.48 24.01 9.84
C LEU A 128 0.15 25.36 9.51
N PRO A 129 -0.63 26.45 9.44
CA PRO A 129 -0.08 27.79 9.17
C PRO A 129 0.94 28.23 10.24
N GLU A 130 0.87 27.69 11.47
CA GLU A 130 1.85 27.87 12.55
C GLU A 130 3.27 27.48 12.12
N LEU A 131 3.39 26.47 11.26
CA LEU A 131 4.66 25.99 10.73
C LEU A 131 5.43 27.04 9.93
N THR A 132 4.71 27.92 9.25
CA THR A 132 5.29 29.02 8.46
C THR A 132 5.49 30.31 9.26
N GLY A 133 4.68 30.51 10.31
CA GLY A 133 4.70 31.69 11.16
C GLY A 133 5.74 31.67 12.28
N SER A 134 6.43 30.56 12.48
CA SER A 134 7.42 30.39 13.55
C SER A 134 8.70 31.18 13.24
N ALA A 135 8.99 32.19 14.01
CA ALA A 135 10.22 32.98 13.84
C ALA A 135 11.46 32.34 14.49
N ASP A 136 11.26 31.49 15.49
CA ASP A 136 12.31 30.80 16.27
C ASP A 136 12.30 29.26 16.06
N GLY A 137 11.48 28.78 15.15
CA GLY A 137 11.35 27.33 14.88
C GLY A 137 10.45 26.58 15.86
N SER A 138 9.88 27.26 16.87
CA SER A 138 8.92 26.68 17.82
C SER A 138 7.49 26.89 17.35
N TRP A 139 6.67 25.84 17.42
CA TRP A 139 5.23 25.90 17.11
C TRP A 139 4.50 24.79 17.85
N ASP A 140 3.24 25.04 18.14
CA ASP A 140 2.30 24.06 18.67
C ASP A 140 1.04 24.09 17.82
N SER A 141 0.33 22.99 17.73
CA SER A 141 -0.93 22.90 17.00
C SER A 141 -2.02 22.29 17.85
N ASP A 142 -3.08 23.05 18.11
CA ASP A 142 -4.29 22.53 18.75
C ASP A 142 -4.96 21.43 17.90
N ARG A 143 -4.74 21.45 16.59
CA ARG A 143 -5.32 20.51 15.64
C ARG A 143 -4.61 19.16 15.65
N PHE A 144 -3.29 19.15 15.86
CA PHE A 144 -2.44 17.97 15.91
C PHE A 144 -1.53 18.01 17.15
N PRO A 145 -2.08 17.85 18.34
CA PRO A 145 -1.35 18.11 19.60
C PRO A 145 -0.22 17.11 19.87
N ALA A 146 -0.20 15.96 19.18
CA ALA A 146 0.89 14.99 19.29
C ALA A 146 2.10 15.37 18.42
N LEU A 147 1.89 16.12 17.32
CA LEU A 147 2.95 16.44 16.36
C LEU A 147 3.88 17.51 16.90
N ARG A 148 5.12 17.15 17.18
CA ARG A 148 6.16 18.00 17.76
C ARG A 148 7.20 18.46 16.75
N HIS A 149 7.48 17.62 15.75
CA HIS A 149 8.52 17.86 14.75
C HIS A 149 8.06 17.55 13.34
N VAL A 150 8.41 18.45 12.43
CA VAL A 150 8.29 18.24 10.98
C VAL A 150 9.68 18.23 10.38
N VAL A 151 10.04 17.12 9.73
CA VAL A 151 11.36 16.94 9.11
C VAL A 151 11.20 16.76 7.61
N VAL A 152 11.92 17.55 6.83
CA VAL A 152 11.76 17.61 5.39
C VAL A 152 12.90 16.86 4.68
N LEU A 153 12.51 15.96 3.79
CA LEU A 153 13.35 15.28 2.80
C LEU A 153 13.26 16.08 1.49
N GLY A 154 14.16 17.04 1.28
CA GLY A 154 14.13 17.90 0.10
C GLY A 154 14.83 19.23 0.34
N ASP A 155 14.74 20.12 -0.64
CA ASP A 155 15.46 21.39 -0.63
C ASP A 155 14.63 22.53 0.00
N ARG A 156 13.30 22.47 -0.11
CA ARG A 156 12.40 23.48 0.48
C ARG A 156 12.04 23.07 1.91
N VAL A 157 12.34 23.94 2.87
CA VAL A 157 12.07 23.71 4.30
C VAL A 157 11.31 24.91 4.86
N SER A 158 10.20 24.69 5.58
CA SER A 158 9.43 25.74 6.27
C SER A 158 10.15 26.22 7.52
N ALA A 159 9.84 27.42 7.98
CA ALA A 159 10.50 28.04 9.14
C ALA A 159 10.44 27.20 10.43
N GLY A 160 9.31 26.53 10.68
CA GLY A 160 9.11 25.64 11.82
C GLY A 160 9.48 24.17 11.54
N ALA A 161 10.00 23.84 10.35
CA ALA A 161 10.44 22.50 10.00
C ALA A 161 11.98 22.41 10.03
N THR A 162 12.51 21.19 10.04
CA THR A 162 13.96 20.94 10.02
C THR A 162 14.33 20.08 8.82
N SER A 163 15.46 20.38 8.16
CA SER A 163 15.99 19.55 7.08
C SER A 163 16.55 18.24 7.62
N TRP A 164 16.15 17.11 7.03
CA TRP A 164 16.75 15.80 7.32
C TRP A 164 18.27 15.82 7.10
N THR A 165 18.73 16.41 6.00
CA THR A 165 20.16 16.49 5.68
C THR A 165 20.93 17.27 6.74
N ALA A 166 20.37 18.36 7.27
CA ALA A 166 21.01 19.13 8.32
C ALA A 166 21.09 18.34 9.65
N LEU A 167 20.02 17.62 10.02
CA LEU A 167 20.03 16.76 11.20
C LEU A 167 21.04 15.62 11.05
N ALA A 168 21.06 14.94 9.92
CA ALA A 168 21.99 13.84 9.64
C ALA A 168 23.45 14.29 9.65
N ALA A 169 23.76 15.51 9.18
CA ALA A 169 25.12 16.05 9.17
C ALA A 169 25.69 16.32 10.59
N THR A 170 24.83 16.49 11.59
CA THR A 170 25.25 16.74 12.98
C THR A 170 25.11 15.52 13.88
N ALA A 171 24.39 14.50 13.45
CA ALA A 171 24.24 13.24 14.18
C ALA A 171 25.51 12.39 14.08
N THR A 172 25.84 11.69 15.15
CA THR A 172 26.95 10.73 15.17
C THR A 172 26.34 9.32 15.25
N PRO A 173 26.52 8.49 14.23
CA PRO A 173 25.95 7.15 14.23
C PRO A 173 26.42 6.33 15.44
N THR A 174 25.48 5.81 16.20
CA THR A 174 25.71 4.99 17.37
C THR A 174 24.96 3.68 17.23
N THR A 175 25.65 2.55 17.24
CA THR A 175 24.99 1.26 17.23
C THR A 175 24.15 1.08 18.50
N ARG A 176 22.84 0.93 18.35
CA ARG A 176 21.89 0.74 19.45
C ARG A 176 21.30 -0.65 19.42
N GLU A 177 21.10 -1.26 20.59
CA GLU A 177 20.27 -2.46 20.64
C GLU A 177 18.82 -2.10 20.31
N PRO A 178 18.14 -2.88 19.43
CA PRO A 178 16.73 -2.61 19.09
C PRO A 178 15.83 -2.69 20.32
N ALA A 179 15.02 -1.65 20.52
CA ALA A 179 13.99 -1.62 21.55
C ALA A 179 12.68 -2.26 21.11
N ALA A 180 12.49 -2.46 19.79
CA ALA A 180 11.31 -3.09 19.22
C ALA A 180 11.14 -4.54 19.69
N ARG A 181 9.89 -4.95 19.89
CA ARG A 181 9.50 -6.32 20.24
C ARG A 181 8.79 -6.99 19.09
N ALA A 182 8.74 -8.30 19.10
CA ALA A 182 8.13 -9.11 18.06
C ALA A 182 6.65 -8.79 17.78
N GLU A 183 5.91 -8.46 18.83
CA GLU A 183 4.49 -8.16 18.81
C GLU A 183 4.17 -6.66 18.62
N ASP A 184 5.18 -5.79 18.68
CA ASP A 184 4.98 -4.35 18.46
C ASP A 184 4.61 -4.09 17.00
N PRO A 185 3.73 -3.11 16.72
CA PRO A 185 3.51 -2.64 15.36
C PRO A 185 4.79 -2.05 14.77
N ALA A 186 5.24 -2.58 13.64
CA ALA A 186 6.33 -2.01 12.86
C ALA A 186 5.80 -0.96 11.88
N PHE A 187 4.79 -1.33 11.12
CA PHE A 187 4.09 -0.44 10.20
C PHE A 187 2.61 -0.30 10.58
N VAL A 188 2.06 0.89 10.36
CA VAL A 188 0.63 1.11 10.24
C VAL A 188 0.34 1.60 8.84
N LEU A 189 -0.51 0.87 8.13
CA LEU A 189 -0.92 1.21 6.78
C LEU A 189 -2.38 1.63 6.77
N TYR A 190 -2.70 2.61 5.95
CA TYR A 190 -4.05 3.15 5.86
C TYR A 190 -4.77 2.60 4.65
N THR A 191 -5.87 1.89 4.89
CA THR A 191 -6.69 1.28 3.84
C THR A 191 -8.02 2.01 3.71
N SER A 192 -8.49 2.17 2.47
CA SER A 192 -9.85 2.60 2.19
C SER A 192 -10.81 1.46 2.58
N GLY A 193 -11.39 1.55 3.77
CA GLY A 193 -12.40 0.58 4.23
C GLY A 193 -13.79 0.84 3.64
N SER A 194 -14.77 -0.01 3.98
CA SER A 194 -16.19 0.22 3.67
C SER A 194 -16.80 1.42 4.42
N THR A 195 -16.00 2.11 5.24
CA THR A 195 -16.38 3.28 6.03
C THR A 195 -15.89 4.57 5.37
N SER A 196 -16.42 5.72 5.81
CA SER A 196 -16.08 7.05 5.30
C SER A 196 -14.63 7.51 5.62
N ARG A 197 -13.88 6.75 6.40
CA ARG A 197 -12.50 7.09 6.80
C ARG A 197 -11.56 5.91 6.56
N PRO A 198 -10.29 6.16 6.16
CA PRO A 198 -9.29 5.11 6.08
C PRO A 198 -9.07 4.42 7.42
N LYS A 199 -8.97 3.10 7.40
CA LYS A 199 -8.68 2.29 8.59
C LYS A 199 -7.18 2.16 8.78
N ALA A 200 -6.70 2.36 10.01
CA ALA A 200 -5.30 2.20 10.39
C ALA A 200 -5.01 0.73 10.73
N VAL A 201 -4.27 0.04 9.88
CA VAL A 201 -3.96 -1.40 9.99
C VAL A 201 -2.55 -1.58 10.55
N PRO A 202 -2.38 -1.98 11.82
CA PRO A 202 -1.07 -2.30 12.38
C PRO A 202 -0.56 -3.64 11.86
N LEU A 203 0.72 -3.68 11.49
CA LEU A 203 1.44 -4.87 11.07
C LEU A 203 2.63 -5.09 12.02
N CYS A 204 2.61 -6.20 12.77
CA CYS A 204 3.60 -6.48 13.79
C CYS A 204 4.89 -7.06 13.20
N HIS A 205 6.01 -6.84 13.87
CA HIS A 205 7.35 -7.18 13.40
C HIS A 205 7.51 -8.66 13.03
N ARG A 206 7.19 -9.58 13.94
CA ARG A 206 7.36 -11.03 13.72
C ARG A 206 6.65 -11.50 12.46
N ASP A 207 5.40 -11.10 12.34
CA ASP A 207 4.56 -11.57 11.24
C ASP A 207 4.96 -10.96 9.91
N LEU A 208 5.49 -9.73 9.89
CA LEU A 208 6.12 -9.13 8.71
C LEU A 208 7.33 -9.93 8.25
N VAL A 209 8.26 -10.25 9.15
CA VAL A 209 9.48 -11.02 8.85
C VAL A 209 9.10 -12.39 8.28
N LEU A 210 8.22 -13.12 8.97
CA LEU A 210 7.80 -14.46 8.54
C LEU A 210 7.00 -14.43 7.23
N ASN A 211 6.14 -13.43 7.05
CA ASN A 211 5.34 -13.33 5.82
C ASN A 211 6.24 -13.07 4.60
N GLY A 212 7.14 -12.08 4.69
CA GLY A 212 8.10 -11.80 3.62
C GLY A 212 8.99 -12.99 3.29
N PHE A 213 9.47 -13.71 4.31
CA PHE A 213 10.22 -14.94 4.13
C PHE A 213 9.42 -16.01 3.38
N HIS A 214 8.21 -16.33 3.82
CA HIS A 214 7.42 -17.38 3.18
C HIS A 214 6.96 -17.01 1.76
N ILE A 215 6.73 -15.72 1.47
CA ILE A 215 6.49 -15.25 0.09
C ILE A 215 7.74 -15.53 -0.76
N GLY A 216 8.93 -15.20 -0.29
CA GLY A 216 10.17 -15.41 -1.02
C GLY A 216 10.47 -16.89 -1.28
N GLU A 217 10.19 -17.78 -0.31
CA GLU A 217 10.31 -19.24 -0.52
C GLU A 217 9.36 -19.75 -1.64
N ARG A 218 8.13 -19.20 -1.73
CA ARG A 218 7.21 -19.51 -2.85
C ARG A 218 7.74 -19.02 -4.19
N MET A 219 8.44 -17.90 -4.21
CA MET A 219 9.05 -17.32 -5.40
C MET A 219 10.43 -17.91 -5.73
N GLY A 220 11.01 -18.70 -4.82
CA GLY A 220 12.35 -19.26 -4.94
C GLY A 220 13.44 -18.21 -4.83
N VAL A 221 13.27 -17.22 -3.94
CA VAL A 221 14.25 -16.14 -3.69
C VAL A 221 15.40 -16.64 -2.83
N THR A 222 16.59 -16.12 -3.10
CA THR A 222 17.85 -16.42 -2.40
C THR A 222 18.65 -15.14 -2.18
N ALA A 223 19.74 -15.21 -1.42
CA ALA A 223 20.64 -14.08 -1.21
C ALA A 223 21.35 -13.57 -2.48
N ALA A 224 21.36 -14.35 -3.56
CA ALA A 224 21.93 -13.92 -4.84
C ALA A 224 20.95 -13.08 -5.69
N ASP A 225 19.70 -12.98 -5.25
CA ASP A 225 18.66 -12.32 -6.03
C ASP A 225 18.66 -10.80 -5.88
N ARG A 226 18.08 -10.15 -6.90
CA ARG A 226 17.89 -8.70 -6.99
C ARG A 226 16.41 -8.44 -7.23
N VAL A 227 15.72 -7.98 -6.17
CA VAL A 227 14.27 -7.82 -6.12
C VAL A 227 13.91 -6.41 -6.55
N TRP A 228 13.36 -6.25 -7.75
CA TRP A 228 12.89 -4.97 -8.25
C TRP A 228 11.48 -4.65 -7.75
N PHE A 229 11.31 -3.37 -7.35
CA PHE A 229 10.05 -2.82 -6.90
C PHE A 229 9.86 -1.38 -7.39
N GLY A 230 8.78 -1.10 -8.11
CA GLY A 230 8.45 0.22 -8.66
C GLY A 230 7.07 0.75 -8.25
N SER A 231 6.34 0.01 -7.39
CA SER A 231 5.11 0.49 -6.76
C SER A 231 5.43 1.24 -5.46
N PRO A 232 4.48 2.01 -4.87
CA PRO A 232 4.77 2.72 -3.63
C PRO A 232 5.08 1.81 -2.43
N LEU A 233 6.12 2.17 -1.65
CA LEU A 233 6.49 1.47 -0.41
C LEU A 233 5.46 1.62 0.70
N PHE A 234 4.65 2.67 0.70
CA PHE A 234 3.58 2.87 1.69
C PHE A 234 2.38 1.90 1.52
N TRP A 235 2.40 0.99 0.55
CA TRP A 235 1.46 -0.12 0.43
C TRP A 235 2.02 -1.41 1.00
N SER A 236 1.14 -2.31 1.43
CA SER A 236 1.53 -3.63 1.93
C SER A 236 2.31 -4.45 0.91
N PHE A 237 1.99 -4.34 -0.39
CA PHE A 237 2.74 -4.96 -1.48
C PHE A 237 4.21 -4.49 -1.53
N GLY A 238 4.50 -3.26 -1.07
CA GLY A 238 5.84 -2.70 -0.94
C GLY A 238 6.50 -3.10 0.38
N CYS A 239 6.15 -2.39 1.47
CA CYS A 239 6.86 -2.51 2.74
C CYS A 239 6.67 -3.88 3.41
N ALA A 240 5.47 -4.49 3.31
CA ALA A 240 5.19 -5.76 3.97
C ALA A 240 5.57 -6.99 3.10
N ASN A 241 5.62 -6.85 1.78
CA ASN A 241 5.93 -7.98 0.90
C ASN A 241 7.30 -7.86 0.20
N ALA A 242 7.47 -6.93 -0.75
CA ALA A 242 8.69 -6.86 -1.55
C ALA A 242 9.94 -6.55 -0.71
N LEU A 243 9.87 -5.54 0.17
CA LEU A 243 10.95 -5.18 1.07
C LEU A 243 11.27 -6.33 2.04
N MET A 244 10.26 -6.90 2.68
CA MET A 244 10.45 -7.98 3.64
C MET A 244 10.96 -9.26 2.97
N ASN A 245 10.52 -9.56 1.75
CA ASN A 245 11.06 -10.65 0.96
C ASN A 245 12.57 -10.46 0.71
N ALA A 246 12.99 -9.28 0.22
CA ALA A 246 14.40 -9.02 -0.04
C ALA A 246 15.24 -9.14 1.24
N LEU A 247 14.86 -8.48 2.33
CA LEU A 247 15.63 -8.46 3.57
C LEU A 247 15.67 -9.83 4.25
N SER A 248 14.59 -10.59 4.26
CA SER A 248 14.55 -11.91 4.91
C SER A 248 15.36 -12.99 4.20
N HIS A 249 15.74 -12.76 2.93
CA HIS A 249 16.59 -13.66 2.15
C HIS A 249 18.02 -13.14 1.98
N GLY A 250 18.34 -11.93 2.49
CA GLY A 250 19.63 -11.31 2.26
C GLY A 250 19.83 -10.88 0.79
N ALA A 251 18.75 -10.69 0.04
CA ALA A 251 18.74 -10.27 -1.37
C ALA A 251 18.89 -8.75 -1.51
N CYS A 252 19.31 -8.29 -2.69
CA CYS A 252 19.38 -6.87 -2.99
C CYS A 252 17.99 -6.32 -3.34
N PHE A 253 17.56 -5.25 -2.69
CA PHE A 253 16.33 -4.53 -3.02
C PHE A 253 16.61 -3.42 -4.03
N VAL A 254 16.07 -3.53 -5.24
CA VAL A 254 16.23 -2.58 -6.34
C VAL A 254 14.96 -1.73 -6.40
N LEU A 255 15.05 -0.53 -5.84
CA LEU A 255 13.92 0.37 -5.63
C LEU A 255 13.87 1.42 -6.73
N GLN A 256 12.77 1.47 -7.45
CA GLN A 256 12.47 2.51 -8.43
C GLN A 256 11.55 3.57 -7.82
N GLU A 257 11.97 4.83 -7.86
CA GLU A 257 11.21 5.93 -7.26
C GLU A 257 9.88 6.14 -7.96
N GLN A 258 9.91 6.16 -9.29
CA GLN A 258 8.73 6.39 -10.11
C GLN A 258 8.69 5.39 -11.27
N PHE A 259 7.60 4.65 -11.37
CA PHE A 259 7.41 3.72 -12.46
C PHE A 259 7.13 4.44 -13.77
N THR A 260 7.98 4.20 -14.77
CA THR A 260 7.67 4.30 -16.19
C THR A 260 8.14 2.99 -16.85
N PRO A 261 7.49 2.51 -17.94
CA PRO A 261 7.90 1.26 -18.57
C PRO A 261 9.36 1.29 -19.05
N GLN A 262 9.80 2.41 -19.64
CA GLN A 262 11.15 2.58 -20.20
C GLN A 262 12.21 2.54 -19.10
N ASP A 263 12.03 3.32 -18.05
CA ASP A 263 12.96 3.35 -16.92
C ASP A 263 12.99 2.02 -16.18
N ALA A 264 11.84 1.35 -16.04
CA ALA A 264 11.76 0.03 -15.43
C ALA A 264 12.57 -1.01 -16.21
N ALA A 265 12.39 -1.09 -17.54
CA ALA A 265 13.15 -2.03 -18.36
C ALA A 265 14.65 -1.70 -18.34
N GLY A 266 15.02 -0.42 -18.39
CA GLY A 266 16.42 0.04 -18.29
C GLY A 266 17.05 -0.34 -16.95
N LEU A 267 16.36 -0.08 -15.83
CA LEU A 267 16.84 -0.41 -14.49
C LEU A 267 16.94 -1.92 -14.27
N MET A 268 15.94 -2.69 -14.74
CA MET A 268 15.96 -4.15 -14.66
C MET A 268 17.18 -4.74 -15.40
N ALA A 269 17.50 -4.21 -16.58
CA ALA A 269 18.66 -4.63 -17.35
C ALA A 269 19.99 -4.21 -16.70
N ALA A 270 20.11 -2.95 -16.29
CA ALA A 270 21.34 -2.40 -15.69
C ALA A 270 21.69 -3.11 -14.38
N GLU A 271 20.69 -3.40 -13.56
CA GLU A 271 20.86 -4.03 -12.25
C GLU A 271 20.75 -5.57 -12.31
N GLN A 272 20.60 -6.17 -13.47
CA GLN A 272 20.45 -7.62 -13.62
C GLN A 272 19.39 -8.19 -12.66
N VAL A 273 18.20 -7.57 -12.68
CA VAL A 273 17.09 -7.94 -11.80
C VAL A 273 16.68 -9.40 -12.03
N THR A 274 16.40 -10.12 -10.96
CA THR A 274 16.03 -11.54 -11.01
C THR A 274 14.58 -11.79 -10.59
N VAL A 275 14.01 -10.85 -9.82
CA VAL A 275 12.66 -10.93 -9.22
C VAL A 275 11.94 -9.60 -9.43
N ALA A 276 10.70 -9.62 -9.92
CA ALA A 276 9.91 -8.41 -10.12
C ALA A 276 8.53 -8.49 -9.42
N TYR A 277 8.18 -7.44 -8.70
CA TYR A 277 6.84 -7.26 -8.13
C TYR A 277 6.04 -6.35 -9.07
N LEU A 278 4.99 -6.87 -9.68
CA LEU A 278 4.22 -6.20 -10.72
C LEU A 278 2.74 -6.11 -10.35
N LEU A 279 2.17 -4.92 -10.45
CA LEU A 279 0.71 -4.76 -10.49
C LEU A 279 0.19 -5.06 -11.91
N PRO A 280 -1.08 -5.44 -12.10
CA PRO A 280 -1.65 -5.69 -13.43
C PRO A 280 -1.44 -4.54 -14.41
N SER A 281 -1.68 -3.31 -13.97
CA SER A 281 -1.46 -2.10 -14.77
C SER A 281 0.00 -1.91 -15.20
N MET A 282 0.96 -2.37 -14.40
CA MET A 282 2.39 -2.35 -14.76
C MET A 282 2.70 -3.43 -15.78
N VAL A 283 2.11 -4.63 -15.66
CA VAL A 283 2.23 -5.69 -16.67
C VAL A 283 1.73 -5.16 -18.02
N ASP A 284 0.55 -4.55 -18.04
CA ASP A 284 -0.04 -3.99 -19.26
C ASP A 284 0.84 -2.90 -19.88
N ALA A 285 1.37 -1.99 -19.06
CA ALA A 285 2.24 -0.92 -19.52
C ALA A 285 3.59 -1.45 -20.07
N LEU A 286 4.18 -2.44 -19.40
CA LEU A 286 5.43 -3.07 -19.86
C LEU A 286 5.22 -3.85 -21.17
N VAL A 287 4.13 -4.63 -21.25
CA VAL A 287 3.80 -5.38 -22.48
C VAL A 287 3.53 -4.44 -23.64
N GLY A 288 2.79 -3.37 -23.42
CA GLY A 288 2.43 -2.41 -24.47
C GLY A 288 3.60 -1.56 -24.98
N ALA A 289 4.60 -1.30 -24.15
CA ALA A 289 5.67 -0.33 -24.48
C ALA A 289 7.06 -0.96 -24.69
N VAL A 290 7.44 -1.98 -23.88
CA VAL A 290 8.85 -2.42 -23.75
C VAL A 290 9.01 -3.93 -23.56
N ALA A 291 8.06 -4.75 -23.97
CA ALA A 291 8.13 -6.22 -23.78
C ALA A 291 9.45 -6.84 -24.31
N PRO A 292 9.97 -6.49 -25.50
CA PRO A 292 11.23 -7.03 -25.98
C PRO A 292 12.42 -6.71 -25.07
N GLN A 293 12.46 -5.51 -24.50
CA GLN A 293 13.52 -5.07 -23.59
C GLN A 293 13.47 -5.85 -22.27
N VAL A 294 12.26 -6.03 -21.70
CA VAL A 294 12.07 -6.83 -20.47
C VAL A 294 12.44 -8.29 -20.70
N ARG A 295 12.02 -8.88 -21.83
CA ARG A 295 12.38 -10.27 -22.19
C ARG A 295 13.89 -10.45 -22.42
N ALA A 296 14.61 -9.40 -22.79
CA ALA A 296 16.07 -9.44 -22.94
C ALA A 296 16.81 -9.44 -21.59
N VAL A 297 16.13 -9.21 -20.48
CA VAL A 297 16.73 -9.34 -19.14
C VAL A 297 16.76 -10.83 -18.76
N GLU A 298 17.77 -11.56 -19.22
CA GLU A 298 17.90 -13.02 -19.05
C GLU A 298 17.89 -13.45 -17.56
N SER A 299 18.31 -12.57 -16.66
CA SER A 299 18.31 -12.82 -15.22
C SER A 299 16.90 -12.82 -14.61
N LEU A 300 15.92 -12.17 -15.22
CA LEU A 300 14.57 -12.00 -14.67
C LEU A 300 13.76 -13.30 -14.79
N ARG A 301 13.64 -14.03 -13.71
CA ARG A 301 13.11 -15.40 -13.71
C ARG A 301 11.80 -15.60 -12.97
N THR A 302 11.50 -14.76 -11.96
CA THR A 302 10.35 -14.93 -11.07
C THR A 302 9.81 -13.58 -10.59
N GLY A 303 8.69 -13.62 -9.90
CA GLY A 303 8.08 -12.42 -9.37
C GLY A 303 6.71 -12.70 -8.74
N ALA A 304 6.05 -11.64 -8.33
CA ALA A 304 4.69 -11.67 -7.82
C ALA A 304 3.80 -10.68 -8.58
N THR A 305 2.58 -11.12 -8.90
CA THR A 305 1.52 -10.26 -9.41
C THR A 305 0.17 -10.66 -8.81
N ILE A 306 -0.76 -9.71 -8.79
CA ILE A 306 -2.15 -9.94 -8.40
C ILE A 306 -2.96 -9.78 -9.68
N GLY A 307 -3.74 -10.78 -10.11
CA GLY A 307 -4.48 -10.54 -11.32
C GLY A 307 -5.41 -11.67 -11.75
N ARG A 308 -6.18 -11.32 -12.77
CA ARG A 308 -6.97 -12.29 -13.54
C ARG A 308 -6.04 -13.20 -14.34
N PRO A 309 -6.52 -14.36 -14.77
CA PRO A 309 -5.71 -15.34 -15.53
C PRO A 309 -4.94 -14.73 -16.70
N GLU A 310 -5.55 -13.81 -17.44
CA GLU A 310 -4.94 -13.15 -18.60
C GLU A 310 -3.75 -12.27 -18.22
N GLU A 311 -3.86 -11.52 -17.12
CA GLU A 311 -2.81 -10.60 -16.64
C GLU A 311 -1.58 -11.38 -16.15
N VAL A 312 -1.82 -12.44 -15.38
CA VAL A 312 -0.74 -13.34 -14.92
C VAL A 312 -0.07 -14.03 -16.12
N ARG A 313 -0.89 -14.50 -17.09
CA ARG A 313 -0.37 -15.14 -18.31
C ARG A 313 0.50 -14.21 -19.13
N ARG A 314 0.10 -12.93 -19.26
CA ARG A 314 0.88 -11.92 -19.97
C ARG A 314 2.25 -11.68 -19.32
N ALA A 315 2.31 -11.61 -17.98
CA ALA A 315 3.58 -11.50 -17.29
C ALA A 315 4.54 -12.68 -17.60
N VAL A 316 3.99 -13.91 -17.71
CA VAL A 316 4.80 -15.10 -18.03
C VAL A 316 5.16 -15.17 -19.51
N VAL A 317 4.18 -14.99 -20.41
CA VAL A 317 4.35 -15.25 -21.85
C VAL A 317 4.95 -14.04 -22.56
N ASP A 318 4.38 -12.85 -22.31
CA ASP A 318 4.76 -11.64 -23.07
C ASP A 318 6.01 -10.97 -22.47
N LEU A 319 6.18 -10.97 -21.13
CA LEU A 319 7.39 -10.45 -20.48
C LEU A 319 8.48 -11.50 -20.24
N GLY A 320 8.18 -12.80 -20.39
CA GLY A 320 9.16 -13.89 -20.23
C GLY A 320 9.47 -14.27 -18.78
N ILE A 321 8.69 -13.80 -17.79
CA ILE A 321 8.93 -14.06 -16.37
C ILE A 321 8.36 -15.41 -16.00
N THR A 322 9.07 -16.49 -16.35
CA THR A 322 8.56 -17.88 -16.34
C THR A 322 8.09 -18.37 -14.97
N GLY A 323 8.67 -17.87 -13.88
CA GLY A 323 8.32 -18.20 -12.49
C GLY A 323 7.37 -17.23 -11.83
N MET A 324 6.66 -16.36 -12.57
CA MET A 324 5.70 -15.41 -11.99
C MET A 324 4.66 -16.11 -11.13
N CYS A 325 4.52 -15.68 -9.88
CA CYS A 325 3.54 -16.18 -8.93
C CYS A 325 2.30 -15.29 -8.90
N ASN A 326 1.12 -15.89 -8.83
CA ASN A 326 -0.11 -15.20 -8.50
C ASN A 326 -0.31 -15.19 -6.99
N VAL A 327 -0.79 -14.08 -6.44
CA VAL A 327 -0.93 -13.89 -4.99
C VAL A 327 -2.33 -13.41 -4.64
N TYR A 328 -2.71 -13.63 -3.38
CA TYR A 328 -3.93 -13.09 -2.78
C TYR A 328 -3.65 -12.62 -1.36
N GLY A 329 -4.29 -11.52 -0.99
CA GLY A 329 -4.31 -11.00 0.36
C GLY A 329 -4.86 -9.58 0.46
N ALA A 330 -4.86 -9.09 1.67
CA ALA A 330 -5.25 -7.74 2.06
C ALA A 330 -4.17 -7.16 2.97
N THR A 331 -4.19 -5.87 3.23
CA THR A 331 -3.28 -5.26 4.21
C THR A 331 -3.38 -5.96 5.56
N GLU A 332 -4.59 -6.29 5.98
CA GLU A 332 -4.91 -6.99 7.22
C GLU A 332 -4.29 -8.40 7.33
N THR A 333 -3.94 -9.01 6.19
CA THR A 333 -3.23 -10.29 6.11
C THR A 333 -1.76 -10.13 5.73
N TYR A 334 -1.14 -9.02 6.12
CA TYR A 334 0.26 -8.67 5.82
C TYR A 334 0.56 -8.59 4.31
N GLY A 335 -0.43 -8.16 3.54
CA GLY A 335 -0.34 -8.00 2.09
C GLY A 335 -0.73 -9.26 1.35
N ASN A 336 -0.01 -10.36 1.51
CA ASN A 336 -0.29 -11.63 0.82
C ASN A 336 -0.37 -12.78 1.83
N CYS A 337 -1.48 -13.50 1.85
CA CYS A 337 -1.67 -14.69 2.70
C CYS A 337 -1.70 -16.00 1.90
N CYS A 338 -2.00 -15.94 0.60
CA CYS A 338 -1.93 -17.09 -0.32
C CYS A 338 -1.04 -16.73 -1.51
N VAL A 339 -0.17 -17.66 -1.90
CA VAL A 339 0.82 -17.46 -2.97
C VAL A 339 1.02 -18.77 -3.72
N THR A 340 0.98 -18.74 -5.06
CA THR A 340 1.36 -19.89 -5.89
C THR A 340 2.86 -20.13 -5.80
N ASP A 341 3.30 -21.38 -5.93
CA ASP A 341 4.73 -21.69 -6.00
C ASP A 341 5.24 -21.49 -7.45
N HIS A 342 6.41 -20.88 -7.61
CA HIS A 342 7.01 -20.60 -8.92
C HIS A 342 7.24 -21.85 -9.78
N ARG A 343 7.33 -23.03 -9.17
CA ARG A 343 7.52 -24.33 -9.84
C ARG A 343 6.20 -24.96 -10.29
N THR A 344 5.07 -24.46 -9.77
CA THR A 344 3.75 -25.00 -10.14
C THR A 344 3.48 -24.76 -11.63
N PRO A 345 2.81 -25.67 -12.34
CA PRO A 345 2.45 -25.48 -13.74
C PRO A 345 1.74 -24.14 -13.99
N LEU A 346 2.02 -23.53 -15.15
CA LEU A 346 1.48 -22.21 -15.50
C LEU A 346 -0.04 -22.14 -15.34
N GLU A 347 -0.77 -23.15 -15.83
CA GLU A 347 -2.24 -23.15 -15.77
C GLU A 347 -2.78 -23.05 -14.33
N VAL A 348 -2.13 -23.69 -13.38
CA VAL A 348 -2.50 -23.58 -11.96
C VAL A 348 -2.17 -22.18 -11.42
N ARG A 349 -1.01 -21.63 -11.75
CA ARG A 349 -0.60 -20.29 -11.29
C ARG A 349 -1.49 -19.17 -11.84
N VAL A 350 -1.99 -19.30 -13.05
CA VAL A 350 -2.86 -18.27 -13.65
C VAL A 350 -4.30 -18.35 -13.16
N THR A 351 -4.79 -19.54 -12.79
CA THR A 351 -6.19 -19.75 -12.41
C THR A 351 -6.44 -19.78 -10.91
N THR A 352 -5.37 -19.84 -10.10
CA THR A 352 -5.47 -19.89 -8.63
C THR A 352 -4.57 -18.86 -7.97
N GLN A 353 -4.76 -18.66 -6.68
CA GLN A 353 -3.89 -17.86 -5.82
C GLN A 353 -2.97 -18.73 -4.95
N GLY A 354 -2.90 -20.02 -5.26
CA GLY A 354 -2.06 -20.98 -4.57
C GLY A 354 -2.58 -21.37 -3.19
N ARG A 355 -1.68 -21.83 -2.34
CA ARG A 355 -2.01 -22.27 -0.98
C ARG A 355 -1.70 -21.19 0.05
N PRO A 356 -2.38 -21.21 1.19
CA PRO A 356 -2.01 -20.37 2.33
C PRO A 356 -0.52 -20.51 2.67
N LEU A 357 0.09 -19.41 3.07
CA LEU A 357 1.47 -19.41 3.55
C LEU A 357 1.57 -20.15 4.90
N PRO A 358 2.73 -20.73 5.24
CA PRO A 358 2.92 -21.38 6.53
C PRO A 358 2.55 -20.46 7.70
N GLY A 359 1.72 -20.95 8.64
CA GLY A 359 1.18 -20.17 9.76
C GLY A 359 -0.07 -19.34 9.44
N VAL A 360 -0.62 -19.50 8.24
CA VAL A 360 -1.92 -18.95 7.84
C VAL A 360 -2.92 -20.10 7.68
N GLU A 361 -4.09 -19.95 8.28
CA GLU A 361 -5.22 -20.84 8.09
C GLU A 361 -6.33 -20.12 7.31
N VAL A 362 -7.03 -20.83 6.46
CA VAL A 362 -8.18 -20.33 5.71
C VAL A 362 -9.37 -21.26 5.86
N ARG A 363 -10.56 -20.70 5.86
CA ARG A 363 -11.82 -21.43 5.70
C ARG A 363 -12.75 -20.63 4.79
N VAL A 364 -13.69 -21.33 4.17
CA VAL A 364 -14.75 -20.72 3.37
C VAL A 364 -16.06 -20.96 4.08
N VAL A 365 -16.87 -19.91 4.21
CA VAL A 365 -18.16 -19.98 4.92
C VAL A 365 -19.31 -19.55 4.02
N GLY A 366 -20.46 -20.18 4.23
CA GLY A 366 -21.73 -19.82 3.58
C GLY A 366 -22.40 -18.59 4.23
N ALA A 367 -23.57 -18.25 3.74
CA ALA A 367 -24.33 -17.08 4.19
C ALA A 367 -24.74 -17.16 5.68
N ASP A 368 -24.96 -18.38 6.18
CA ASP A 368 -25.35 -18.64 7.57
C ASP A 368 -24.15 -18.82 8.51
N GLY A 369 -22.92 -18.67 7.97
CA GLY A 369 -21.66 -18.79 8.70
C GLY A 369 -21.17 -20.23 8.88
N GLU A 370 -21.84 -21.23 8.29
CA GLU A 370 -21.40 -22.63 8.26
C GLU A 370 -20.14 -22.77 7.40
N VAL A 371 -19.21 -23.63 7.84
CA VAL A 371 -18.01 -23.95 7.06
C VAL A 371 -18.40 -24.84 5.89
N LEU A 372 -18.08 -24.39 4.68
CA LEU A 372 -18.40 -25.10 3.44
C LEU A 372 -17.40 -26.23 3.14
N SER A 373 -17.83 -27.20 2.35
CA SER A 373 -16.98 -28.28 1.86
C SER A 373 -16.00 -27.76 0.80
N ALA A 374 -14.91 -28.49 0.58
CA ALA A 374 -13.97 -28.17 -0.51
C ALA A 374 -14.69 -28.10 -1.87
N GLY A 375 -14.33 -27.09 -2.67
CA GLY A 375 -14.93 -26.82 -3.97
C GLY A 375 -16.19 -25.93 -3.94
N GLU A 376 -16.77 -25.65 -2.77
CA GLU A 376 -17.93 -24.77 -2.65
C GLU A 376 -17.51 -23.30 -2.50
N PRO A 377 -18.13 -22.35 -3.26
CA PRO A 377 -17.78 -20.95 -3.20
C PRO A 377 -18.49 -20.21 -2.05
N GLY A 378 -17.73 -19.52 -1.19
CA GLY A 378 -18.25 -18.73 -0.08
C GLY A 378 -17.30 -17.63 0.35
N GLU A 379 -17.62 -16.92 1.45
CA GLU A 379 -16.72 -15.90 2.01
C GLU A 379 -15.48 -16.57 2.60
N MET A 380 -14.29 -16.14 2.19
CA MET A 380 -13.07 -16.61 2.81
C MET A 380 -12.81 -15.89 4.13
N GLN A 381 -12.46 -16.66 5.14
CA GLN A 381 -11.99 -16.16 6.43
C GLN A 381 -10.56 -16.64 6.67
N VAL A 382 -9.74 -15.79 7.29
CA VAL A 382 -8.31 -16.02 7.52
C VAL A 382 -7.99 -15.95 9.01
N ARG A 383 -7.13 -16.85 9.50
CA ARG A 383 -6.61 -16.83 10.86
C ARG A 383 -5.11 -17.11 10.87
N GLY A 384 -4.46 -16.79 11.98
CA GLY A 384 -3.03 -16.93 12.20
C GLY A 384 -2.31 -15.60 11.95
N ARG A 385 -1.70 -15.43 10.77
CA ARG A 385 -1.00 -14.18 10.46
C ARG A 385 -1.98 -13.15 9.89
N VAL A 386 -2.64 -12.44 10.80
CA VAL A 386 -3.58 -11.34 10.52
C VAL A 386 -3.32 -10.19 11.48
N THR A 387 -3.68 -8.97 11.07
CA THR A 387 -3.61 -7.79 11.97
C THR A 387 -4.35 -8.05 13.28
N PRO A 388 -3.89 -7.50 14.41
CA PRO A 388 -4.64 -7.61 15.68
C PRO A 388 -5.95 -6.81 15.69
N GLY A 389 -6.20 -5.97 14.68
CA GLY A 389 -7.36 -5.10 14.56
C GLY A 389 -7.02 -3.77 13.94
N TYR A 390 -7.94 -2.82 14.03
CA TYR A 390 -7.74 -1.45 13.53
C TYR A 390 -7.44 -0.51 14.70
N LEU A 391 -6.39 0.28 14.60
CA LEU A 391 -6.01 1.20 15.66
C LEU A 391 -7.07 2.29 15.84
N GLY A 392 -7.54 2.45 17.09
CA GLY A 392 -8.52 3.46 17.45
C GLY A 392 -9.93 3.23 16.90
N ASP A 393 -10.25 2.01 16.42
CA ASP A 393 -11.58 1.66 15.88
C ASP A 393 -11.99 0.25 16.31
N ASP A 394 -12.46 0.14 17.56
CA ASP A 394 -12.90 -1.13 18.17
C ASP A 394 -14.15 -1.68 17.47
N ASP A 395 -15.05 -0.82 17.00
CA ASP A 395 -16.26 -1.22 16.28
C ASP A 395 -15.91 -1.84 14.92
N ALA A 396 -15.03 -1.21 14.16
CA ALA A 396 -14.53 -1.78 12.90
C ALA A 396 -13.77 -3.08 13.14
N THR A 397 -13.00 -3.17 14.22
CA THR A 397 -12.30 -4.40 14.62
C THR A 397 -13.29 -5.51 14.93
N ALA A 398 -14.28 -5.27 15.78
CA ALA A 398 -15.31 -6.25 16.11
C ALA A 398 -16.11 -6.71 14.88
N ALA A 399 -16.38 -5.82 13.92
CA ALA A 399 -17.06 -6.17 12.67
C ALA A 399 -16.20 -7.02 11.74
N ALA A 400 -14.88 -6.82 11.75
CA ALA A 400 -13.94 -7.51 10.86
C ALA A 400 -13.57 -8.92 11.33
N PHE A 401 -13.77 -9.24 12.61
CA PHE A 401 -13.43 -10.55 13.17
C PHE A 401 -14.67 -11.31 13.64
N THR A 402 -14.60 -12.62 13.55
CA THR A 402 -15.57 -13.51 14.17
C THR A 402 -15.23 -13.69 15.65
N SER A 403 -16.21 -14.17 16.45
CA SER A 403 -16.00 -14.43 17.88
C SER A 403 -14.94 -15.51 18.17
N ASP A 404 -14.64 -16.38 17.19
CA ASP A 404 -13.61 -17.41 17.25
C ASP A 404 -12.28 -16.98 16.58
N GLY A 405 -12.11 -15.66 16.31
CA GLY A 405 -10.85 -15.03 15.93
C GLY A 405 -10.48 -15.14 14.44
N TRP A 406 -11.43 -15.36 13.54
CA TRP A 406 -11.20 -15.33 12.11
C TRP A 406 -11.46 -13.95 11.55
N TYR A 407 -10.52 -13.46 10.73
CA TYR A 407 -10.68 -12.24 9.94
C TYR A 407 -11.59 -12.51 8.73
N ARG A 408 -12.62 -11.68 8.56
CA ARG A 408 -13.56 -11.70 7.43
C ARG A 408 -12.96 -10.92 6.27
N THR A 409 -12.64 -11.60 5.16
CA THR A 409 -12.01 -10.92 4.03
C THR A 409 -12.99 -10.08 3.18
N GLY A 410 -14.28 -10.43 3.22
CA GLY A 410 -15.28 -9.89 2.31
C GLY A 410 -15.10 -10.34 0.86
N ASP A 411 -14.24 -11.32 0.61
CA ASP A 411 -13.98 -11.88 -0.72
C ASP A 411 -14.57 -13.29 -0.83
N ARG A 412 -15.18 -13.60 -1.98
CA ARG A 412 -15.66 -14.95 -2.29
C ARG A 412 -14.56 -15.75 -2.95
N MET A 413 -14.29 -16.90 -2.36
CA MET A 413 -13.24 -17.82 -2.77
C MET A 413 -13.75 -19.24 -2.81
N VAL A 414 -13.00 -20.10 -3.48
CA VAL A 414 -13.11 -21.56 -3.41
C VAL A 414 -11.79 -22.10 -2.88
N VAL A 415 -11.87 -23.07 -1.98
CA VAL A 415 -10.70 -23.87 -1.54
C VAL A 415 -10.96 -25.30 -1.94
N ASP A 416 -10.06 -25.90 -2.71
CA ASP A 416 -10.19 -27.30 -3.16
C ASP A 416 -9.71 -28.31 -2.11
N ASP A 417 -9.83 -29.62 -2.41
CA ASP A 417 -9.39 -30.71 -1.52
C ASP A 417 -7.88 -30.70 -1.23
N GLU A 418 -7.09 -30.04 -2.08
CA GLU A 418 -5.65 -29.89 -1.90
C GLU A 418 -5.28 -28.63 -1.13
N GLY A 419 -6.27 -27.81 -0.73
CA GLY A 419 -6.08 -26.53 -0.05
C GLY A 419 -5.61 -25.40 -0.96
N VAL A 420 -5.83 -25.52 -2.28
CA VAL A 420 -5.54 -24.45 -3.24
C VAL A 420 -6.72 -23.48 -3.27
N VAL A 421 -6.40 -22.20 -3.19
CA VAL A 421 -7.37 -21.10 -3.12
C VAL A 421 -7.58 -20.50 -4.49
N SER A 422 -8.84 -20.28 -4.89
CA SER A 422 -9.23 -19.62 -6.13
C SER A 422 -10.21 -18.49 -5.87
N PHE A 423 -9.89 -17.29 -6.40
CA PHE A 423 -10.73 -16.11 -6.28
C PHE A 423 -11.95 -16.19 -7.21
N VAL A 424 -13.13 -15.94 -6.68
CA VAL A 424 -14.40 -15.95 -7.43
C VAL A 424 -14.97 -14.54 -7.61
N GLY A 425 -14.80 -13.65 -6.61
CA GLY A 425 -15.35 -12.30 -6.65
C GLY A 425 -15.32 -11.61 -5.28
N ARG A 426 -15.93 -10.43 -5.20
CA ARG A 426 -16.10 -9.71 -3.93
C ARG A 426 -17.53 -9.74 -3.44
N THR A 427 -17.70 -9.70 -2.12
CA THR A 427 -19.00 -9.48 -1.46
C THR A 427 -19.25 -8.00 -1.17
N THR A 428 -18.22 -7.15 -1.26
CA THR A 428 -18.27 -5.72 -0.92
C THR A 428 -18.21 -4.84 -2.17
N ASP A 429 -18.85 -3.67 -2.09
CA ASP A 429 -18.97 -2.66 -3.17
C ASP A 429 -17.69 -1.82 -3.37
N MET A 430 -16.49 -2.33 -3.05
CA MET A 430 -15.25 -1.59 -3.29
C MET A 430 -14.99 -1.40 -4.78
N ILE A 431 -14.68 -0.17 -5.18
CA ILE A 431 -14.32 0.17 -6.57
C ILE A 431 -12.84 -0.15 -6.77
N LYS A 432 -12.53 -1.00 -7.75
CA LYS A 432 -11.15 -1.34 -8.10
C LYS A 432 -10.70 -0.53 -9.32
N THR A 433 -10.01 0.57 -9.11
CA THR A 433 -9.53 1.43 -10.20
C THR A 433 -8.02 1.34 -10.35
N SER A 434 -7.55 0.85 -11.52
CA SER A 434 -6.11 0.70 -11.83
C SER A 434 -5.32 -0.02 -10.72
N GLY A 435 -5.92 -1.05 -10.11
CA GLY A 435 -5.31 -1.83 -9.01
C GLY A 435 -5.45 -1.20 -7.61
N ILE A 436 -6.08 -0.02 -7.50
CA ILE A 436 -6.32 0.65 -6.22
C ILE A 436 -7.75 0.39 -5.78
N ASN A 437 -7.93 0.01 -4.52
CA ASN A 437 -9.26 -0.11 -3.91
C ASN A 437 -9.72 1.27 -3.41
N VAL A 438 -10.88 1.70 -3.90
CA VAL A 438 -11.52 2.96 -3.52
C VAL A 438 -12.83 2.66 -2.81
N SER A 439 -13.01 3.20 -1.61
CA SER A 439 -14.27 3.08 -0.88
C SER A 439 -15.30 4.06 -1.45
N PRO A 440 -16.46 3.62 -1.94
CA PRO A 440 -17.55 4.52 -2.27
C PRO A 440 -17.91 5.45 -1.13
N ALA A 441 -18.02 4.93 0.09
CA ALA A 441 -18.39 5.70 1.27
C ALA A 441 -17.38 6.82 1.61
N GLU A 442 -16.08 6.60 1.37
CA GLU A 442 -15.05 7.62 1.55
C GLU A 442 -15.21 8.76 0.54
N VAL A 443 -15.45 8.43 -0.73
CA VAL A 443 -15.69 9.41 -1.79
C VAL A 443 -17.02 10.13 -1.57
N GLU A 444 -18.07 9.43 -1.17
CA GLU A 444 -19.37 10.03 -0.79
C GLU A 444 -19.21 11.04 0.35
N SER A 445 -18.48 10.68 1.41
CA SER A 445 -18.21 11.57 2.54
C SER A 445 -17.45 12.83 2.12
N PHE A 446 -16.46 12.68 1.24
CA PHE A 446 -15.73 13.82 0.69
C PHE A 446 -16.63 14.71 -0.16
N LEU A 447 -17.37 14.15 -1.13
CA LEU A 447 -18.26 14.93 -2.00
C LEU A 447 -19.39 15.61 -1.23
N ALA A 448 -19.92 14.99 -0.16
CA ALA A 448 -20.90 15.58 0.72
C ALA A 448 -20.38 16.82 1.47
N SER A 449 -19.05 17.03 1.54
CA SER A 449 -18.47 18.25 2.11
C SER A 449 -18.56 19.47 1.17
N HIS A 450 -18.96 19.29 -0.08
CA HIS A 450 -19.20 20.39 -1.01
C HIS A 450 -20.47 21.16 -0.59
N PRO A 451 -20.43 22.51 -0.50
CA PRO A 451 -21.54 23.33 0.06
C PRO A 451 -22.87 23.14 -0.65
N ASP A 452 -22.83 22.80 -1.94
CA ASP A 452 -24.01 22.65 -2.80
C ASP A 452 -24.52 21.21 -2.95
N VAL A 453 -23.83 20.23 -2.35
CA VAL A 453 -24.27 18.83 -2.37
C VAL A 453 -25.26 18.56 -1.24
N VAL A 454 -26.42 18.03 -1.57
CA VAL A 454 -27.48 17.63 -0.63
C VAL A 454 -27.42 16.15 -0.36
N GLU A 455 -27.30 15.35 -1.42
CA GLU A 455 -27.22 13.89 -1.38
C GLU A 455 -26.24 13.42 -2.46
N VAL A 456 -25.48 12.36 -2.16
CA VAL A 456 -24.51 11.78 -3.08
C VAL A 456 -24.47 10.26 -2.92
N THR A 457 -24.30 9.57 -4.02
CA THR A 457 -23.92 8.15 -4.03
C THR A 457 -22.84 7.90 -5.05
N VAL A 458 -21.93 6.98 -4.71
CA VAL A 458 -20.77 6.64 -5.52
C VAL A 458 -20.79 5.15 -5.84
N LEU A 459 -20.51 4.83 -7.10
CA LEU A 459 -20.48 3.46 -7.62
C LEU A 459 -19.22 3.26 -8.46
N GLY A 460 -18.76 2.01 -8.56
CA GLY A 460 -17.82 1.60 -9.59
C GLY A 460 -18.53 1.26 -10.88
N ALA A 461 -17.98 1.65 -12.02
CA ALA A 461 -18.45 1.18 -13.32
C ALA A 461 -17.27 0.66 -14.16
N PRO A 462 -17.49 -0.39 -14.99
CA PRO A 462 -16.45 -1.00 -15.81
C PRO A 462 -15.80 0.02 -16.76
N HIS A 463 -14.45 -0.09 -16.90
CA HIS A 463 -13.67 0.75 -17.81
C HIS A 463 -12.62 -0.11 -18.54
N PRO A 464 -12.42 0.05 -19.86
CA PRO A 464 -11.57 -0.84 -20.67
C PRO A 464 -10.11 -0.96 -20.21
N SER A 465 -9.54 0.09 -19.61
CA SER A 465 -8.12 0.13 -19.22
C SER A 465 -7.88 0.38 -17.72
N ARG A 466 -8.93 0.42 -16.88
CA ARG A 466 -8.80 0.75 -15.46
C ARG A 466 -9.52 -0.22 -14.51
N ASP A 467 -9.99 -1.35 -15.00
CA ASP A 467 -10.96 -2.25 -14.36
C ASP A 467 -12.30 -1.53 -14.13
N GLU A 468 -12.35 -0.67 -13.12
CA GLU A 468 -13.48 0.20 -12.82
C GLU A 468 -13.04 1.65 -12.68
N VAL A 469 -14.01 2.56 -12.79
CA VAL A 469 -13.83 3.98 -12.49
C VAL A 469 -14.89 4.45 -11.50
N VAL A 470 -14.55 5.51 -10.77
CA VAL A 470 -15.44 6.15 -9.80
C VAL A 470 -16.51 6.94 -10.54
N VAL A 471 -17.78 6.63 -10.30
CA VAL A 471 -18.95 7.35 -10.83
C VAL A 471 -19.74 7.93 -9.66
N ALA A 472 -20.05 9.24 -9.72
CA ALA A 472 -20.80 9.92 -8.68
C ALA A 472 -22.17 10.41 -9.21
N PHE A 473 -23.24 10.12 -8.46
CA PHE A 473 -24.56 10.72 -8.65
C PHE A 473 -24.84 11.68 -7.51
N VAL A 474 -25.19 12.92 -7.83
CA VAL A 474 -25.27 14.02 -6.85
C VAL A 474 -26.57 14.79 -7.01
N VAL A 475 -27.21 15.10 -5.88
CA VAL A 475 -28.33 16.03 -5.81
C VAL A 475 -27.80 17.40 -5.39
N SER A 476 -28.00 18.41 -6.23
CA SER A 476 -27.56 19.79 -5.98
C SER A 476 -28.61 20.58 -5.21
N ARG A 477 -28.15 21.41 -4.27
CA ARG A 477 -29.01 22.33 -3.51
C ARG A 477 -29.48 23.51 -4.35
N SER A 478 -28.59 24.09 -5.13
CA SER A 478 -28.86 25.28 -5.93
C SER A 478 -29.50 24.94 -7.28
N GLY A 479 -29.30 23.69 -7.78
CA GLY A 479 -29.60 23.29 -9.14
C GLY A 479 -28.64 23.84 -10.21
N TYR A 480 -27.58 24.55 -9.80
CA TYR A 480 -26.58 25.14 -10.71
C TYR A 480 -25.26 24.37 -10.74
N LEU A 481 -25.01 23.46 -9.78
CA LEU A 481 -23.82 22.63 -9.76
C LEU A 481 -23.79 21.75 -11.02
N THR A 482 -22.70 21.79 -11.76
CA THR A 482 -22.48 20.88 -12.89
C THR A 482 -21.55 19.73 -12.51
N ALA A 483 -21.63 18.62 -13.24
CA ALA A 483 -20.71 17.49 -13.09
C ALA A 483 -19.25 17.93 -13.28
N ALA A 484 -18.98 18.82 -14.23
CA ALA A 484 -17.65 19.34 -14.51
C ALA A 484 -17.11 20.17 -13.32
N ASP A 485 -17.94 21.02 -12.70
CA ASP A 485 -17.56 21.81 -11.54
C ASP A 485 -17.22 20.92 -10.34
N LEU A 486 -18.04 19.89 -10.07
CA LEU A 486 -17.80 18.95 -8.98
C LEU A 486 -16.49 18.16 -9.17
N ILE A 487 -16.24 17.68 -10.39
CA ILE A 487 -15.00 16.98 -10.74
C ILE A 487 -13.79 17.93 -10.61
N ALA A 488 -13.90 19.16 -11.11
CA ALA A 488 -12.85 20.16 -10.99
C ALA A 488 -12.57 20.52 -9.53
N TRP A 489 -13.62 20.74 -8.73
CA TRP A 489 -13.50 21.00 -7.29
C TRP A 489 -12.81 19.84 -6.55
N SER A 490 -13.06 18.58 -6.97
CA SER A 490 -12.48 17.39 -6.34
C SER A 490 -10.98 17.25 -6.64
N ARG A 491 -10.53 17.59 -7.87
CA ARG A 491 -9.14 17.38 -8.32
C ARG A 491 -8.09 18.04 -7.45
N ASP A 492 -8.40 19.20 -6.90
CA ASP A 492 -7.46 19.97 -6.10
C ASP A 492 -7.55 19.64 -4.60
N ARG A 493 -8.46 18.75 -4.18
CA ARG A 493 -8.79 18.53 -2.77
C ARG A 493 -8.62 17.12 -2.27
N VAL A 494 -8.68 16.13 -3.16
CA VAL A 494 -8.58 14.71 -2.80
C VAL A 494 -7.63 13.98 -3.76
N ALA A 495 -7.09 12.85 -3.32
CA ALA A 495 -6.21 12.02 -4.14
C ALA A 495 -6.85 11.68 -5.50
N GLY A 496 -6.08 11.75 -6.58
CA GLY A 496 -6.59 11.66 -7.95
C GLY A 496 -7.40 10.40 -8.27
N TYR A 497 -7.09 9.27 -7.62
CA TYR A 497 -7.85 8.02 -7.79
C TYR A 497 -9.23 8.03 -7.11
N LYS A 498 -9.49 8.99 -6.21
CA LYS A 498 -10.78 9.22 -5.55
C LYS A 498 -11.66 10.22 -6.31
N VAL A 499 -11.07 10.98 -7.24
CA VAL A 499 -11.82 11.95 -8.06
C VAL A 499 -12.78 11.20 -8.97
N PRO A 500 -14.07 11.54 -9.00
CA PRO A 500 -15.00 10.91 -9.93
C PRO A 500 -14.52 11.03 -11.38
N TRP A 501 -14.43 9.91 -12.07
CA TRP A 501 -14.08 9.89 -13.50
C TRP A 501 -15.22 10.51 -14.34
N VAL A 502 -16.47 10.23 -13.91
CA VAL A 502 -17.67 10.88 -14.43
C VAL A 502 -18.62 11.15 -13.25
N ALA A 503 -19.39 12.21 -13.35
CA ALA A 503 -20.45 12.52 -12.41
C ALA A 503 -21.76 12.87 -13.15
N ALA A 504 -22.89 12.64 -12.49
CA ALA A 504 -24.20 13.10 -12.94
C ALA A 504 -24.87 13.89 -11.81
N VAL A 505 -25.36 15.09 -12.15
CA VAL A 505 -26.25 15.84 -11.26
C VAL A 505 -27.68 15.45 -11.60
N VAL A 506 -28.41 14.97 -10.60
CA VAL A 506 -29.77 14.45 -10.73
C VAL A 506 -30.72 15.19 -9.80
N ASP A 507 -31.99 15.21 -10.13
CA ASP A 507 -33.01 15.87 -9.29
C ASP A 507 -33.22 15.10 -7.97
N GLU A 508 -33.20 13.77 -8.04
CA GLU A 508 -33.29 12.87 -6.87
C GLU A 508 -32.56 11.55 -7.13
N LEU A 509 -32.08 10.88 -6.06
CA LEU A 509 -31.53 9.55 -6.15
C LEU A 509 -32.65 8.50 -6.15
N PRO A 510 -32.63 7.50 -7.05
CA PRO A 510 -33.69 6.49 -7.14
C PRO A 510 -33.75 5.65 -5.86
N ARG A 511 -34.98 5.42 -5.37
CA ARG A 511 -35.25 4.65 -4.16
C ARG A 511 -36.16 3.46 -4.42
N THR A 512 -35.97 2.41 -3.64
CA THR A 512 -36.87 1.26 -3.61
C THR A 512 -38.20 1.64 -2.95
N GLY A 513 -39.24 0.82 -3.11
CA GLY A 513 -40.52 1.01 -2.44
C GLY A 513 -40.44 1.05 -0.88
N THR A 514 -39.31 0.63 -0.29
CA THR A 514 -39.01 0.72 1.15
C THR A 514 -38.18 1.95 1.52
N GLY A 515 -37.94 2.87 0.58
CA GLY A 515 -37.17 4.12 0.79
C GLY A 515 -35.64 3.97 0.74
N LYS A 516 -35.10 2.76 0.56
CA LYS A 516 -33.66 2.53 0.40
C LYS A 516 -33.20 2.89 -0.99
N LEU A 517 -31.94 3.31 -1.14
CA LEU A 517 -31.32 3.61 -2.43
C LEU A 517 -31.42 2.41 -3.39
N ALA A 518 -31.88 2.63 -4.61
CA ALA A 518 -32.02 1.59 -5.64
C ALA A 518 -30.69 1.41 -6.40
N ARG A 519 -29.64 0.93 -5.71
CA ARG A 519 -28.27 0.80 -6.25
C ARG A 519 -28.19 0.05 -7.58
N ARG A 520 -29.05 -0.95 -7.79
CA ARG A 520 -29.05 -1.74 -9.03
C ARG A 520 -29.42 -0.91 -10.27
N THR A 521 -30.34 0.04 -10.14
CA THR A 521 -30.70 0.97 -11.21
C THR A 521 -29.53 1.89 -11.52
N LEU A 522 -28.93 2.50 -10.49
CA LEU A 522 -27.77 3.37 -10.63
C LEU A 522 -26.54 2.65 -11.19
N GLN A 523 -26.39 1.34 -10.98
CA GLN A 523 -25.29 0.57 -11.54
C GLN A 523 -25.33 0.52 -13.07
N GLN A 524 -26.52 0.40 -13.66
CA GLN A 524 -26.70 0.45 -15.12
C GLN A 524 -26.43 1.87 -15.63
N ASP A 525 -27.01 2.87 -14.98
CA ASP A 525 -26.82 4.28 -15.35
C ASP A 525 -25.33 4.69 -15.27
N ALA A 526 -24.58 4.17 -14.28
CA ALA A 526 -23.14 4.40 -14.16
C ALA A 526 -22.35 3.81 -15.34
N ALA A 527 -22.69 2.59 -15.77
CA ALA A 527 -22.06 1.96 -16.92
C ALA A 527 -22.35 2.72 -18.22
N ASP A 528 -23.58 3.20 -18.38
CA ASP A 528 -24.00 3.98 -19.55
C ASP A 528 -23.28 5.34 -19.61
N LEU A 529 -23.12 6.02 -18.46
CA LEU A 529 -22.36 7.27 -18.35
C LEU A 529 -20.87 7.09 -18.72
N VAL A 530 -20.27 5.99 -18.31
CA VAL A 530 -18.88 5.67 -18.65
C VAL A 530 -18.76 5.43 -20.15
N THR A 531 -19.68 4.67 -20.74
CA THR A 531 -19.71 4.39 -22.19
C THR A 531 -19.84 5.67 -23.00
N ALA A 532 -20.81 6.53 -22.66
CA ALA A 532 -21.03 7.79 -23.35
C ALA A 532 -19.78 8.69 -23.32
N ARG A 533 -19.10 8.78 -22.17
CA ARG A 533 -17.88 9.57 -22.04
C ARG A 533 -16.70 9.00 -22.84
N LEU A 534 -16.60 7.69 -22.95
CA LEU A 534 -15.56 7.05 -23.78
C LEU A 534 -15.77 7.38 -25.27
N GLU A 535 -17.02 7.39 -25.73
CA GLU A 535 -17.38 7.76 -27.11
C GLU A 535 -17.08 9.24 -27.40
N GLU A 536 -17.27 10.15 -26.44
CA GLU A 536 -16.94 11.58 -26.58
C GLU A 536 -15.43 11.84 -26.67
N THR A 537 -14.60 10.92 -26.14
CA THR A 537 -13.14 11.08 -26.07
C THR A 537 -12.37 10.26 -27.11
N ALA A 538 -13.04 9.40 -27.89
CA ALA A 538 -12.48 8.61 -28.98
C ALA A 538 -12.44 9.39 -30.30
#